data_6980e17d0200ce32a6497a855562ab01
#
_entry.id   6980e17d0200ce32a6497a855562ab01
#
_cell.length_a   1.000
_cell.length_b   1.000
_cell.length_c   1.000
_cell.angle_alpha   90.00
_cell.angle_beta   90.00
_cell.angle_gamma   90.00
#
_symmetry.space_group_name_H-M   'P 1'
#
loop_
_entity.id
_entity.type
_entity.pdbx_description
1 polymer ?
#
loop_
_entity_poly.entity_id
_entity_poly.type
_entity_poly.pdbx_seq_one_letter_code
_entity_poly.pdbx_strand_id
1 'polypeptide(L)'
;MADEKSTTETAPRTGAAYASVPGRDGVPEIASVEELDPLRVSPAAHLADLMASAEVTGERGVAVREHPFATQIGLRAVPGSEGAAALEGVLGFPLPTAVGEVTGDPQGLHVLWLSPDEFLAVDLSEHQRPGAETPYAAALAPGVAGQAVDLSANRTTLVLTGPSARAVLEKGCHLDLHPRAFPVGRAEVTQLGIVPLYLHRSGEEEWRLYPRQSFADFCVRWLVDAMAEFGAADPEAESRELAVRG
;
A
#
# COMPACT_ATOMS: atom_id res chain seq x y z
N MET A 1 15.91 7.77 57.88
CA MET A 1 16.45 7.98 56.53
C MET A 1 15.53 7.14 55.60
N ALA A 2 14.64 7.83 54.95
CA ALA A 2 13.61 7.19 54.09
C ALA A 2 14.07 7.31 52.62
N ASP A 3 14.10 6.16 51.94
CA ASP A 3 14.37 6.05 50.53
C ASP A 3 13.19 6.55 49.70
N GLU A 4 13.39 7.64 49.02
CA GLU A 4 12.44 8.21 48.08
C GLU A 4 12.57 7.45 46.72
N LYS A 5 11.65 6.54 46.46
CA LYS A 5 11.50 5.90 45.15
C LYS A 5 10.88 6.92 44.20
N SER A 6 11.71 7.48 43.33
CA SER A 6 11.26 8.24 42.15
C SER A 6 10.52 7.32 41.20
N THR A 7 9.20 7.41 41.17
CA THR A 7 8.33 6.85 40.15
C THR A 7 8.33 7.81 38.97
N THR A 8 9.04 7.46 37.91
CA THR A 8 8.97 8.18 36.63
C THR A 8 7.63 7.82 35.99
N GLU A 9 6.67 8.72 36.16
CA GLU A 9 5.37 8.67 35.48
C GLU A 9 5.62 9.01 34.00
N THR A 10 5.51 7.98 33.13
CA THR A 10 5.58 8.17 31.68
C THR A 10 4.28 8.85 31.27
N ALA A 11 4.38 10.14 30.97
CA ALA A 11 3.26 10.89 30.41
C ALA A 11 2.78 10.25 29.10
N PRO A 12 1.45 10.17 28.85
CA PRO A 12 0.93 9.67 27.60
C PRO A 12 1.47 10.55 26.45
N ARG A 13 1.94 9.91 25.37
CA ARG A 13 2.32 10.60 24.15
C ARG A 13 1.05 11.24 23.57
N THR A 14 0.81 12.48 23.94
CA THR A 14 -0.13 13.34 23.26
C THR A 14 0.36 13.50 21.83
N GLY A 15 -0.50 13.13 20.87
CA GLY A 15 -0.22 13.30 19.44
C GLY A 15 0.33 14.70 19.17
N ALA A 16 1.29 14.79 18.24
CA ALA A 16 1.93 16.02 17.87
C ALA A 16 0.84 17.07 17.59
N ALA A 17 0.78 18.10 18.44
CA ALA A 17 -0.09 19.22 18.19
C ALA A 17 0.32 19.82 16.85
N TYR A 18 -0.57 19.81 15.86
CA TYR A 18 -0.40 20.61 14.67
C TYR A 18 -0.08 22.03 15.13
N ALA A 19 1.10 22.53 14.75
CA ALA A 19 1.36 23.94 14.84
C ALA A 19 0.24 24.63 14.07
N SER A 20 -0.66 25.29 14.77
CA SER A 20 -1.76 26.04 14.15
C SER A 20 -1.14 26.97 13.11
N VAL A 21 -1.41 26.71 11.84
CA VAL A 21 -1.14 27.70 10.80
C VAL A 21 -1.93 28.93 11.22
N PRO A 22 -1.29 30.11 11.41
CA PRO A 22 -2.00 31.32 11.85
C PRO A 22 -3.18 31.51 10.91
N GLY A 23 -4.40 31.49 11.44
CA GLY A 23 -5.62 31.52 10.69
C GLY A 23 -5.62 32.69 9.73
N ARG A 24 -5.83 32.44 8.45
CA ARG A 24 -6.42 33.44 7.57
C ARG A 24 -7.83 33.63 8.08
N ASP A 25 -8.18 34.88 8.39
CA ASP A 25 -9.53 35.25 8.82
C ASP A 25 -10.58 34.54 7.95
N GLY A 26 -11.42 33.72 8.57
CA GLY A 26 -12.50 32.97 7.90
C GLY A 26 -12.21 31.50 7.54
N VAL A 27 -11.03 30.94 7.86
CA VAL A 27 -10.81 29.49 7.78
C VAL A 27 -11.20 28.90 9.14
N PRO A 28 -12.17 27.94 9.21
CA PRO A 28 -12.51 27.31 10.47
C PRO A 28 -11.27 26.59 11.03
N GLU A 29 -11.06 26.75 12.33
CA GLU A 29 -10.03 25.97 13.04
C GLU A 29 -10.33 24.50 12.84
N ILE A 30 -9.40 23.76 12.25
CA ILE A 30 -9.54 22.32 12.07
C ILE A 30 -9.41 21.69 13.44
N ALA A 31 -10.53 21.23 13.97
CA ALA A 31 -10.67 20.86 15.34
C ALA A 31 -9.73 19.67 15.69
N SER A 32 -10.06 18.47 15.46
CA SER A 32 -9.19 17.33 15.80
C SER A 32 -9.14 16.32 14.65
N VAL A 33 -8.12 15.45 14.64
CA VAL A 33 -8.02 14.37 13.65
C VAL A 33 -9.24 13.45 13.74
N GLU A 34 -9.74 13.21 14.96
CA GLU A 34 -10.91 12.40 15.25
C GLU A 34 -12.19 12.97 14.62
N GLU A 35 -12.31 14.29 14.54
CA GLU A 35 -13.45 14.96 13.89
C GLU A 35 -13.35 14.93 12.36
N LEU A 36 -12.16 14.82 11.80
CA LEU A 36 -11.94 14.74 10.35
C LEU A 36 -12.06 13.31 9.80
N ASP A 37 -11.74 12.31 10.61
CA ASP A 37 -11.75 10.89 10.16
C ASP A 37 -13.09 10.47 9.53
N PRO A 38 -14.28 10.81 10.08
CA PRO A 38 -15.56 10.48 9.46
C PRO A 38 -15.82 11.20 8.12
N LEU A 39 -15.06 12.24 7.81
CA LEU A 39 -15.18 13.01 6.57
C LEU A 39 -14.25 12.48 5.47
N ARG A 40 -13.35 11.55 5.80
CA ARG A 40 -12.41 10.99 4.84
C ARG A 40 -13.14 10.04 3.90
N VAL A 41 -12.88 10.22 2.62
CA VAL A 41 -13.41 9.35 1.56
C VAL A 41 -12.22 8.77 0.80
N SER A 42 -12.11 7.45 0.76
CA SER A 42 -11.03 6.81 0.02
C SER A 42 -11.25 6.92 -1.50
N PRO A 43 -10.19 6.90 -2.30
CA PRO A 43 -10.27 7.12 -3.76
C PRO A 43 -11.22 6.17 -4.50
N ALA A 44 -11.38 4.92 -4.02
CA ALA A 44 -12.26 3.94 -4.65
C ALA A 44 -13.54 3.65 -3.84
N ALA A 45 -13.84 4.40 -2.78
CA ALA A 45 -15.01 4.17 -1.93
C ALA A 45 -16.34 4.10 -2.71
N HIS A 46 -16.50 4.94 -3.73
CA HIS A 46 -17.69 4.99 -4.59
C HIS A 46 -17.84 3.76 -5.50
N LEU A 47 -16.84 2.89 -5.57
CA LEU A 47 -16.82 1.65 -6.35
C LEU A 47 -16.89 0.39 -5.47
N ALA A 48 -17.12 0.54 -4.16
CA ALA A 48 -17.16 -0.59 -3.23
C ALA A 48 -18.18 -1.66 -3.65
N ASP A 49 -19.40 -1.25 -4.01
CA ASP A 49 -20.45 -2.16 -4.47
C ASP A 49 -20.10 -2.81 -5.81
N LEU A 50 -19.45 -2.07 -6.72
CA LEU A 50 -18.96 -2.62 -7.99
C LEU A 50 -17.90 -3.72 -7.74
N MET A 51 -16.94 -3.46 -6.88
CA MET A 51 -15.90 -4.45 -6.52
C MET A 51 -16.52 -5.70 -5.89
N ALA A 52 -17.45 -5.51 -4.94
CA ALA A 52 -18.12 -6.62 -4.28
C ALA A 52 -18.99 -7.45 -5.24
N SER A 53 -19.72 -6.80 -6.15
CA SER A 53 -20.57 -7.51 -7.13
C SER A 53 -19.79 -8.23 -8.22
N ALA A 54 -18.53 -7.86 -8.44
CA ALA A 54 -17.64 -8.48 -9.43
C ALA A 54 -16.83 -9.64 -8.87
N GLU A 55 -16.95 -9.96 -7.58
CA GLU A 55 -16.25 -11.07 -6.97
C GLU A 55 -16.65 -12.41 -7.62
N VAL A 56 -15.65 -13.20 -7.98
CA VAL A 56 -15.80 -14.56 -8.51
C VAL A 56 -15.30 -15.54 -7.47
N THR A 57 -16.10 -16.55 -7.16
CA THR A 57 -15.79 -17.62 -6.19
C THR A 57 -15.43 -18.94 -6.87
N GLY A 58 -14.85 -19.88 -6.11
CA GLY A 58 -14.49 -21.20 -6.60
C GLY A 58 -13.09 -21.31 -7.18
N GLU A 59 -12.83 -22.34 -8.02
CA GLU A 59 -11.49 -22.66 -8.54
C GLU A 59 -10.89 -21.54 -9.42
N ARG A 60 -11.74 -20.74 -10.06
CA ARG A 60 -11.35 -19.56 -10.84
C ARG A 60 -11.58 -18.26 -10.07
N GLY A 61 -11.63 -18.35 -8.74
CA GLY A 61 -11.94 -17.22 -7.87
C GLY A 61 -11.00 -16.04 -8.05
N VAL A 62 -11.57 -14.84 -8.02
CA VAL A 62 -10.81 -13.58 -7.96
C VAL A 62 -11.69 -12.47 -7.36
N ALA A 63 -11.09 -11.66 -6.52
CA ALA A 63 -11.74 -10.51 -5.90
C ALA A 63 -10.80 -9.32 -5.87
N VAL A 64 -11.35 -8.12 -6.02
CA VAL A 64 -10.63 -6.85 -5.82
C VAL A 64 -11.30 -6.05 -4.73
N ARG A 65 -10.49 -5.43 -3.87
CA ARG A 65 -10.95 -4.50 -2.83
C ARG A 65 -9.96 -3.36 -2.66
N GLU A 66 -10.42 -2.24 -2.15
CA GLU A 66 -9.53 -1.20 -1.67
C GLU A 66 -9.15 -1.50 -0.21
N HIS A 67 -7.87 -1.30 0.13
CA HIS A 67 -7.40 -1.15 1.50
C HIS A 67 -7.28 0.37 1.75
N PRO A 68 -8.30 0.99 2.36
CA PRO A 68 -8.35 2.44 2.45
C PRO A 68 -7.34 2.98 3.47
N PHE A 69 -6.83 4.15 3.22
CA PHE A 69 -6.03 4.95 4.16
C PHE A 69 -4.77 4.27 4.71
N ALA A 70 -4.18 3.33 3.97
CA ALA A 70 -2.87 2.80 4.32
C ALA A 70 -1.84 3.93 4.46
N THR A 71 -1.00 3.87 5.48
CA THR A 71 0.11 4.81 5.63
C THR A 71 1.17 4.52 4.57
N GLN A 72 1.55 5.52 3.79
CA GLN A 72 2.55 5.41 2.72
C GLN A 72 3.55 6.57 2.84
N ILE A 73 4.79 6.25 3.17
CA ILE A 73 5.87 7.24 3.34
C ILE A 73 6.90 7.04 2.24
N GLY A 74 7.10 8.04 1.42
CA GLY A 74 8.22 8.11 0.48
C GLY A 74 9.50 8.39 1.25
N LEU A 75 10.47 7.49 1.14
CA LEU A 75 11.77 7.61 1.78
C LEU A 75 12.84 7.78 0.71
N ARG A 76 13.82 8.66 0.97
CA ARG A 76 15.02 8.80 0.15
C ARG A 76 16.26 8.77 1.00
N ALA A 77 17.18 7.91 0.63
CA ALA A 77 18.54 7.85 1.16
C ALA A 77 19.44 6.98 0.27
N VAL A 78 20.70 7.31 0.18
CA VAL A 78 21.67 6.44 -0.50
C VAL A 78 21.93 5.22 0.39
N PRO A 79 21.78 3.98 -0.08
CA PRO A 79 22.06 2.77 0.71
C PRO A 79 23.44 2.79 1.34
N GLY A 80 23.53 2.42 2.63
CA GLY A 80 24.76 2.44 3.40
C GLY A 80 25.21 3.82 3.89
N SER A 81 24.46 4.89 3.60
CA SER A 81 24.72 6.23 4.13
C SER A 81 24.22 6.39 5.57
N GLU A 82 24.63 7.48 6.23
CA GLU A 82 24.12 7.87 7.54
C GLU A 82 22.59 8.09 7.50
N GLY A 83 22.07 8.67 6.41
CA GLY A 83 20.62 8.84 6.20
C GLY A 83 19.88 7.52 6.10
N ALA A 84 20.43 6.54 5.38
CA ALA A 84 19.83 5.20 5.33
C ALA A 84 19.80 4.55 6.71
N ALA A 85 20.93 4.58 7.44
CA ALA A 85 21.00 4.04 8.80
C ALA A 85 20.01 4.71 9.77
N ALA A 86 19.79 6.03 9.64
CA ALA A 86 18.82 6.75 10.44
C ALA A 86 17.37 6.30 10.14
N LEU A 87 17.02 6.11 8.87
CA LEU A 87 15.70 5.62 8.46
C LEU A 87 15.49 4.16 8.89
N GLU A 88 16.49 3.30 8.73
CA GLU A 88 16.48 1.89 9.18
C GLU A 88 16.30 1.78 10.70
N GLY A 89 16.86 2.71 11.46
CA GLY A 89 16.68 2.80 12.90
C GLY A 89 15.22 3.06 13.31
N VAL A 90 14.46 3.82 12.51
CA VAL A 90 13.03 4.05 12.72
C VAL A 90 12.19 2.87 12.26
N LEU A 91 12.54 2.28 11.11
CA LEU A 91 11.86 1.12 10.54
C LEU A 91 12.00 -0.13 11.43
N GLY A 92 13.15 -0.30 12.07
CA GLY A 92 13.52 -1.51 12.83
C GLY A 92 14.02 -2.66 11.95
N PHE A 93 14.21 -2.44 10.65
CA PHE A 93 14.75 -3.39 9.67
C PHE A 93 15.46 -2.64 8.52
N PRO A 94 16.32 -3.32 7.72
CA PRO A 94 17.08 -2.66 6.66
C PRO A 94 16.20 -2.23 5.49
N LEU A 95 16.62 -1.17 4.79
CA LEU A 95 16.07 -0.78 3.50
C LEU A 95 16.39 -1.84 2.44
N PRO A 96 15.49 -2.06 1.44
CA PRO A 96 15.80 -2.95 0.33
C PRO A 96 16.96 -2.41 -0.51
N THR A 97 17.80 -3.32 -1.05
CA THR A 97 19.04 -2.97 -1.75
C THR A 97 19.04 -3.33 -3.23
N ALA A 98 18.06 -4.09 -3.68
CA ALA A 98 17.96 -4.59 -5.05
C ALA A 98 16.58 -4.39 -5.66
N VAL A 99 16.53 -4.36 -6.98
CA VAL A 99 15.30 -4.30 -7.76
C VAL A 99 14.36 -5.44 -7.37
N GLY A 100 13.14 -5.09 -7.04
CA GLY A 100 12.09 -6.04 -6.67
C GLY A 100 12.13 -6.50 -5.23
N GLU A 101 13.13 -6.11 -4.45
CA GLU A 101 13.22 -6.47 -3.03
C GLU A 101 12.19 -5.72 -2.20
N VAL A 102 11.62 -6.42 -1.23
CA VAL A 102 10.74 -5.88 -0.19
C VAL A 102 11.30 -6.32 1.16
N THR A 103 11.36 -5.41 2.11
CA THR A 103 11.79 -5.70 3.49
C THR A 103 10.67 -5.39 4.48
N GLY A 104 10.72 -5.99 5.67
CA GLY A 104 9.69 -5.83 6.71
C GLY A 104 8.58 -6.87 6.63
N ASP A 105 7.44 -6.58 7.28
CA ASP A 105 6.28 -7.45 7.33
C ASP A 105 5.27 -7.06 6.24
N PRO A 106 5.00 -7.89 5.23
CA PRO A 106 4.06 -7.57 4.16
C PRO A 106 2.62 -7.38 4.65
N GLN A 107 2.25 -7.82 5.84
CA GLN A 107 0.91 -7.60 6.42
C GLN A 107 0.86 -6.38 7.36
N GLY A 108 2.00 -5.81 7.71
CA GLY A 108 2.15 -4.60 8.51
C GLY A 108 3.03 -3.57 7.80
N LEU A 109 4.06 -3.11 8.51
CA LEU A 109 5.04 -2.17 7.98
C LEU A 109 6.08 -2.90 7.11
N HIS A 110 6.16 -2.51 5.84
CA HIS A 110 7.13 -3.01 4.88
C HIS A 110 7.62 -1.92 3.95
N VAL A 111 8.74 -2.12 3.29
CA VAL A 111 9.36 -1.15 2.39
C VAL A 111 9.58 -1.77 1.02
N LEU A 112 9.10 -1.10 -0.02
CA LEU A 112 9.28 -1.44 -1.42
C LEU A 112 10.48 -0.68 -1.99
N TRP A 113 11.33 -1.36 -2.76
CA TRP A 113 12.36 -0.72 -3.57
C TRP A 113 11.74 -0.06 -4.80
N LEU A 114 12.00 1.23 -5.03
CA LEU A 114 11.51 1.96 -6.20
C LEU A 114 12.64 2.34 -7.15
N SER A 115 13.76 2.77 -6.60
CA SER A 115 14.98 3.16 -7.33
C SER A 115 16.20 3.03 -6.40
N PRO A 116 17.42 3.22 -6.87
CA PRO A 116 18.62 3.04 -6.05
C PRO A 116 18.67 3.83 -4.74
N ASP A 117 17.93 4.94 -4.64
CA ASP A 117 17.87 5.83 -3.48
C ASP A 117 16.45 6.22 -3.07
N GLU A 118 15.42 5.56 -3.63
CA GLU A 118 14.00 5.88 -3.38
C GLU A 118 13.22 4.62 -3.00
N PHE A 119 12.46 4.75 -1.92
CA PHE A 119 11.71 3.65 -1.33
C PHE A 119 10.29 4.11 -0.96
N LEU A 120 9.38 3.16 -0.87
CA LEU A 120 8.04 3.38 -0.33
C LEU A 120 7.84 2.50 0.90
N ALA A 121 7.79 3.11 2.08
CA ALA A 121 7.32 2.43 3.28
C ALA A 121 5.80 2.42 3.28
N VAL A 122 5.22 1.24 3.46
CA VAL A 122 3.77 1.03 3.53
C VAL A 122 3.44 0.37 4.85
N ASP A 123 2.52 0.95 5.61
CA ASP A 123 1.96 0.32 6.80
C ASP A 123 0.46 0.09 6.61
N LEU A 124 0.05 -1.17 6.73
CA LEU A 124 -1.33 -1.62 6.59
C LEU A 124 -2.01 -1.85 7.93
N SER A 125 -1.27 -1.80 9.03
CA SER A 125 -1.78 -2.11 10.36
C SER A 125 -2.60 -0.97 10.96
N GLU A 126 -2.36 0.26 10.51
CA GLU A 126 -3.04 1.45 11.01
C GLU A 126 -3.45 2.38 9.85
N HIS A 127 -4.59 3.06 10.02
CA HIS A 127 -4.96 4.15 9.12
C HIS A 127 -3.99 5.31 9.28
N GLN A 128 -3.58 5.88 8.14
CA GLN A 128 -2.71 7.05 8.07
C GLN A 128 -3.24 8.18 8.94
N ARG A 129 -2.34 8.79 9.70
CA ARG A 129 -2.56 10.00 10.48
C ARG A 129 -1.64 11.10 9.98
N PRO A 130 -2.08 12.36 10.05
CA PRO A 130 -1.20 13.48 9.73
C PRO A 130 0.09 13.46 10.57
N GLY A 131 1.24 13.73 9.93
CA GLY A 131 2.54 13.63 10.57
C GLY A 131 3.13 12.24 10.67
N ALA A 132 2.57 11.26 9.92
CA ALA A 132 3.08 9.89 9.86
C ALA A 132 4.55 9.83 9.41
N GLU A 133 5.02 10.80 8.62
CA GLU A 133 6.42 10.95 8.20
C GLU A 133 7.35 11.50 9.30
N THR A 134 6.78 12.10 10.36
CA THR A 134 7.55 12.82 11.38
C THR A 134 8.64 12.00 12.07
N PRO A 135 8.43 10.72 12.46
CA PRO A 135 9.50 9.93 13.07
C PRO A 135 10.70 9.76 12.13
N TYR A 136 10.46 9.55 10.85
CA TYR A 136 11.49 9.39 9.82
C TYR A 136 12.22 10.71 9.54
N ALA A 137 11.48 11.80 9.39
CA ALA A 137 12.05 13.12 9.16
C ALA A 137 12.87 13.61 10.37
N ALA A 138 12.42 13.31 11.59
CA ALA A 138 13.15 13.67 12.82
C ALA A 138 14.44 12.86 13.02
N ALA A 139 14.51 11.64 12.50
CA ALA A 139 15.72 10.82 12.54
C ALA A 139 16.83 11.35 11.62
N LEU A 140 16.46 12.07 10.57
CA LEU A 140 17.39 12.72 9.64
C LEU A 140 17.90 14.02 10.28
N ALA A 141 19.04 13.97 10.96
CA ALA A 141 19.66 15.13 11.61
C ALA A 141 19.98 16.23 10.59
N PRO A 142 20.09 17.52 11.02
CA PRO A 142 20.50 18.59 10.13
C PRO A 142 21.84 18.29 9.44
N GLY A 143 21.85 18.32 8.10
CA GLY A 143 23.05 18.03 7.28
C GLY A 143 23.16 16.56 6.85
N VAL A 144 22.36 15.65 7.38
CA VAL A 144 22.29 14.27 6.92
C VAL A 144 21.43 14.21 5.64
N ALA A 145 21.99 13.65 4.57
CA ALA A 145 21.27 13.52 3.30
C ALA A 145 20.22 12.41 3.40
N GLY A 146 18.97 12.79 3.20
CA GLY A 146 17.82 11.90 3.22
C GLY A 146 16.52 12.69 3.20
N GLN A 147 15.40 12.00 2.97
CA GLN A 147 14.07 12.62 2.97
C GLN A 147 13.01 11.60 3.40
N ALA A 148 11.99 12.09 4.09
CA ALA A 148 10.74 11.37 4.35
C ALA A 148 9.56 12.29 4.04
N VAL A 149 8.59 11.80 3.27
CA VAL A 149 7.40 12.56 2.86
C VAL A 149 6.18 11.66 2.96
N ASP A 150 5.11 12.15 3.59
CA ASP A 150 3.82 11.45 3.59
C ASP A 150 3.21 11.46 2.18
N LEU A 151 3.07 10.29 1.60
CA LEU A 151 2.46 10.04 0.29
C LEU A 151 1.10 9.33 0.38
N SER A 152 0.56 9.14 1.58
CA SER A 152 -0.66 8.35 1.82
C SER A 152 -1.88 8.90 1.06
N ALA A 153 -1.97 10.24 0.91
CA ALA A 153 -3.00 10.86 0.10
C ALA A 153 -2.69 10.89 -1.41
N ASN A 154 -1.49 10.48 -1.83
CA ASN A 154 -1.10 10.47 -3.24
C ASN A 154 -1.50 9.18 -3.96
N ARG A 155 -1.58 8.07 -3.24
CA ARG A 155 -1.85 6.73 -3.77
C ARG A 155 -2.94 6.05 -2.96
N THR A 156 -3.65 5.11 -3.62
CA THR A 156 -4.46 4.12 -2.90
C THR A 156 -3.81 2.74 -2.97
N THR A 157 -4.30 1.82 -2.14
CA THR A 157 -3.89 0.42 -2.15
C THR A 157 -5.07 -0.42 -2.61
N LEU A 158 -4.97 -1.00 -3.81
CA LEU A 158 -5.92 -1.99 -4.30
C LEU A 158 -5.35 -3.38 -4.04
N VAL A 159 -6.16 -4.27 -3.51
CA VAL A 159 -5.79 -5.65 -3.19
C VAL A 159 -6.58 -6.57 -4.10
N LEU A 160 -5.88 -7.32 -4.94
CA LEU A 160 -6.43 -8.34 -5.82
C LEU A 160 -6.06 -9.71 -5.26
N THR A 161 -7.05 -10.56 -5.03
CA THR A 161 -6.87 -11.87 -4.39
C THR A 161 -7.53 -12.99 -5.19
N GLY A 162 -7.05 -14.21 -4.97
CA GLY A 162 -7.62 -15.43 -5.52
C GLY A 162 -6.76 -16.11 -6.59
N PRO A 163 -7.05 -17.37 -6.91
CA PRO A 163 -6.26 -18.18 -7.83
C PRO A 163 -6.15 -17.57 -9.22
N SER A 164 -7.12 -16.80 -9.68
CA SER A 164 -7.08 -16.13 -10.99
C SER A 164 -6.48 -14.72 -10.95
N ALA A 165 -6.04 -14.23 -9.79
CA ALA A 165 -5.51 -12.86 -9.66
C ALA A 165 -4.33 -12.58 -10.61
N ARG A 166 -3.39 -13.52 -10.73
CA ARG A 166 -2.28 -13.41 -11.68
C ARG A 166 -2.76 -13.31 -13.12
N ALA A 167 -3.67 -14.18 -13.54
CA ALA A 167 -4.19 -14.18 -14.90
C ALA A 167 -4.95 -12.90 -15.26
N VAL A 168 -5.64 -12.29 -14.29
CA VAL A 168 -6.22 -10.95 -14.44
C VAL A 168 -5.15 -9.93 -14.74
N LEU A 169 -4.06 -9.90 -13.95
CA LEU A 169 -2.96 -8.94 -14.13
C LEU A 169 -2.21 -9.14 -15.45
N GLU A 170 -2.00 -10.38 -15.90
CA GLU A 170 -1.32 -10.71 -17.15
C GLU A 170 -2.00 -10.13 -18.39
N LYS A 171 -3.29 -9.74 -18.30
CA LYS A 171 -4.01 -9.07 -19.40
C LYS A 171 -3.52 -7.65 -19.70
N GLY A 172 -2.88 -6.99 -18.73
CA GLY A 172 -2.46 -5.60 -18.91
C GLY A 172 -1.18 -5.20 -18.17
N CYS A 173 -0.54 -6.09 -17.43
CA CYS A 173 0.77 -5.88 -16.83
C CYS A 173 1.86 -6.29 -17.82
N HIS A 174 2.89 -5.46 -17.97
CA HIS A 174 3.98 -5.69 -18.91
C HIS A 174 5.12 -6.55 -18.34
N LEU A 175 5.05 -6.91 -17.05
CA LEU A 175 6.05 -7.76 -16.40
C LEU A 175 5.73 -9.25 -16.61
N ASP A 176 6.75 -10.09 -16.59
CA ASP A 176 6.58 -11.53 -16.45
C ASP A 176 6.16 -11.85 -15.00
N LEU A 177 4.86 -12.14 -14.81
CA LEU A 177 4.28 -12.46 -13.51
C LEU A 177 4.39 -13.95 -13.14
N HIS A 178 5.09 -14.74 -13.95
CA HIS A 178 5.34 -16.14 -13.63
C HIS A 178 6.07 -16.26 -12.27
N PRO A 179 5.71 -17.20 -11.37
CA PRO A 179 6.27 -17.28 -10.01
C PRO A 179 7.80 -17.37 -9.94
N ARG A 180 8.47 -17.85 -11.00
CA ARG A 180 9.94 -17.84 -11.08
C ARG A 180 10.53 -16.46 -11.36
N ALA A 181 9.82 -15.60 -12.09
CA ALA A 181 10.25 -14.24 -12.41
C ALA A 181 9.74 -13.24 -11.36
N PHE A 182 8.54 -13.48 -10.84
CA PHE A 182 7.89 -12.63 -9.85
C PHE A 182 7.45 -13.47 -8.62
N PRO A 183 8.39 -13.88 -7.75
CA PRO A 183 8.07 -14.65 -6.55
C PRO A 183 7.28 -13.83 -5.54
N VAL A 184 6.66 -14.49 -4.54
CA VAL A 184 6.08 -13.82 -3.37
C VAL A 184 7.12 -12.96 -2.67
N GLY A 185 6.73 -11.79 -2.22
CA GLY A 185 7.61 -10.79 -1.61
C GLY A 185 8.34 -9.90 -2.63
N ARG A 186 8.04 -10.01 -3.92
CA ARG A 186 8.60 -9.12 -4.94
C ARG A 186 7.67 -7.95 -5.22
N ALA A 187 8.26 -6.74 -5.38
CA ALA A 187 7.54 -5.56 -5.81
C ALA A 187 8.30 -4.79 -6.89
N GLU A 188 7.61 -4.31 -7.92
CA GLU A 188 8.23 -3.52 -8.99
C GLU A 188 7.34 -2.37 -9.46
N VAL A 189 7.98 -1.37 -10.04
CA VAL A 189 7.32 -0.29 -10.78
C VAL A 189 6.91 -0.83 -12.14
N THR A 190 5.63 -0.72 -12.48
CA THR A 190 5.08 -1.22 -13.75
C THR A 190 3.90 -0.38 -14.22
N GLN A 191 3.17 -0.91 -15.18
CA GLN A 191 1.91 -0.35 -15.68
C GLN A 191 0.82 -1.41 -15.66
N LEU A 192 -0.42 -0.98 -15.40
CA LEU A 192 -1.63 -1.74 -15.67
C LEU A 192 -2.37 -1.04 -16.83
N GLY A 193 -2.37 -1.65 -18.00
CA GLY A 193 -2.74 -0.96 -19.23
C GLY A 193 -1.81 0.25 -19.48
N ILE A 194 -2.37 1.45 -19.35
CA ILE A 194 -1.61 2.72 -19.53
C ILE A 194 -1.27 3.42 -18.21
N VAL A 195 -1.70 2.88 -17.07
CA VAL A 195 -1.55 3.53 -15.76
C VAL A 195 -0.30 3.03 -15.06
N PRO A 196 0.68 3.90 -14.77
CA PRO A 196 1.84 3.54 -13.98
C PRO A 196 1.44 3.31 -12.50
N LEU A 197 1.96 2.24 -11.92
CA LEU A 197 1.73 1.87 -10.53
C LEU A 197 2.88 1.04 -9.97
N TYR A 198 2.87 0.82 -8.66
CA TYR A 198 3.71 -0.19 -8.04
C TYR A 198 2.88 -1.47 -7.89
N LEU A 199 3.48 -2.60 -8.22
CA LEU A 199 2.87 -3.92 -8.09
C LEU A 199 3.69 -4.73 -7.09
N HIS A 200 3.02 -5.28 -6.07
CA HIS A 200 3.63 -6.12 -5.04
C HIS A 200 2.89 -7.46 -4.96
N ARG A 201 3.58 -8.56 -5.15
CA ARG A 201 3.05 -9.89 -4.85
C ARG A 201 3.25 -10.17 -3.36
N SER A 202 2.24 -9.84 -2.56
CA SER A 202 2.28 -9.92 -1.10
C SER A 202 1.96 -11.30 -0.54
N GLY A 203 1.40 -12.19 -1.37
CA GLY A 203 1.07 -13.57 -1.02
C GLY A 203 1.03 -14.47 -2.24
N GLU A 204 0.76 -15.78 -2.04
CA GLU A 204 0.67 -16.72 -3.16
C GLU A 204 -0.42 -16.32 -4.16
N GLU A 205 -1.57 -15.90 -3.66
CA GLU A 205 -2.73 -15.47 -4.43
C GLU A 205 -3.14 -14.03 -4.07
N GLU A 206 -2.22 -13.22 -3.51
CA GLU A 206 -2.49 -11.84 -3.14
C GLU A 206 -1.50 -10.90 -3.83
N TRP A 207 -2.06 -9.90 -4.47
CA TRP A 207 -1.34 -8.85 -5.17
C TRP A 207 -1.83 -7.48 -4.71
N ARG A 208 -0.91 -6.56 -4.46
CA ARG A 208 -1.22 -5.16 -4.12
C ARG A 208 -0.76 -4.25 -5.22
N LEU A 209 -1.67 -3.37 -5.62
CA LEU A 209 -1.44 -2.36 -6.64
C LEU A 209 -1.52 -0.99 -5.96
N TYR A 210 -0.54 -0.15 -6.22
CA TYR A 210 -0.46 1.20 -5.65
C TYR A 210 -0.53 2.26 -6.78
N PRO A 211 -1.68 2.44 -7.43
CA PRO A 211 -1.86 3.51 -8.40
C PRO A 211 -1.92 4.87 -7.70
N ARG A 212 -1.63 5.95 -8.42
CA ARG A 212 -1.98 7.28 -7.92
C ARG A 212 -3.50 7.36 -7.74
N GLN A 213 -3.95 8.06 -6.70
CA GLN A 213 -5.37 8.15 -6.35
C GLN A 213 -6.26 8.61 -7.51
N SER A 214 -5.77 9.51 -8.38
CA SER A 214 -6.51 9.99 -9.56
C SER A 214 -6.79 8.91 -10.60
N PHE A 215 -6.11 7.76 -10.53
CA PHE A 215 -6.32 6.60 -11.39
C PHE A 215 -7.08 5.46 -10.71
N ALA A 216 -7.50 5.62 -9.46
CA ALA A 216 -8.18 4.57 -8.71
C ALA A 216 -9.45 4.06 -9.42
N ASP A 217 -10.31 4.97 -9.90
CA ASP A 217 -11.52 4.62 -10.65
C ASP A 217 -11.19 3.80 -11.90
N PHE A 218 -10.25 4.27 -12.71
CA PHE A 218 -9.81 3.55 -13.90
C PHE A 218 -9.29 2.15 -13.55
N CYS A 219 -8.41 2.04 -12.57
CA CYS A 219 -7.81 0.76 -12.21
C CYS A 219 -8.84 -0.24 -11.69
N VAL A 220 -9.79 0.20 -10.84
CA VAL A 220 -10.87 -0.68 -10.35
C VAL A 220 -11.74 -1.16 -11.49
N ARG A 221 -12.21 -0.28 -12.37
CA ARG A 221 -13.06 -0.67 -13.52
C ARG A 221 -12.32 -1.58 -14.49
N TRP A 222 -11.05 -1.31 -14.73
CA TRP A 222 -10.21 -2.18 -15.57
C TRP A 222 -10.06 -3.58 -14.97
N LEU A 223 -9.80 -3.67 -13.64
CA LEU A 223 -9.69 -4.96 -12.95
C LEU A 223 -11.01 -5.72 -12.98
N VAL A 224 -12.14 -5.04 -12.69
CA VAL A 224 -13.48 -5.65 -12.74
C VAL A 224 -13.80 -6.18 -14.13
N ASP A 225 -13.51 -5.44 -15.19
CA ASP A 225 -13.69 -5.89 -16.57
C ASP A 225 -12.80 -7.11 -16.87
N ALA A 226 -11.53 -7.06 -16.46
CA ALA A 226 -10.61 -8.17 -16.63
C ALA A 226 -10.99 -9.43 -15.83
N MET A 227 -11.70 -9.29 -14.71
CA MET A 227 -12.22 -10.39 -13.88
C MET A 227 -13.43 -11.07 -14.51
N ALA A 228 -14.19 -10.39 -15.35
CA ALA A 228 -15.50 -10.87 -15.85
C ALA A 228 -15.44 -12.26 -16.54
N GLU A 229 -14.37 -12.58 -17.26
CA GLU A 229 -14.23 -13.89 -17.92
C GLU A 229 -14.15 -15.06 -16.93
N PHE A 230 -13.65 -14.83 -15.71
CA PHE A 230 -13.52 -15.88 -14.70
C PHE A 230 -14.86 -16.24 -14.05
N GLY A 231 -15.83 -15.32 -14.12
CA GLY A 231 -17.22 -15.56 -13.73
C GLY A 231 -18.08 -16.23 -14.81
N ALA A 232 -17.61 -16.28 -16.06
CA ALA A 232 -18.29 -16.98 -17.13
C ALA A 232 -18.11 -18.50 -16.99
N ALA A 233 -19.08 -19.28 -17.50
CA ALA A 233 -18.93 -20.73 -17.59
C ALA A 233 -17.67 -21.09 -18.37
N ASP A 234 -16.90 -22.04 -17.86
CA ASP A 234 -15.70 -22.52 -18.56
C ASP A 234 -16.09 -23.34 -19.79
N PRO A 235 -15.84 -22.85 -21.01
CA PRO A 235 -16.24 -23.56 -22.23
C PRO A 235 -15.51 -24.90 -22.37
N GLU A 236 -14.34 -25.09 -21.76
CA GLU A 236 -13.64 -26.37 -21.75
C GLU A 236 -14.25 -27.35 -20.74
N ALA A 237 -14.72 -26.88 -19.58
CA ALA A 237 -15.42 -27.70 -18.60
C ALA A 237 -16.76 -28.23 -19.21
N GLU A 238 -17.51 -27.35 -19.87
CA GLU A 238 -18.73 -27.73 -20.58
C GLU A 238 -18.48 -28.75 -21.68
N SER A 239 -17.39 -28.59 -22.46
CA SER A 239 -16.97 -29.53 -23.49
C SER A 239 -16.54 -30.89 -22.92
N ARG A 240 -15.85 -30.91 -21.75
CA ARG A 240 -15.47 -32.13 -21.04
C ARG A 240 -16.69 -32.88 -20.48
N GLU A 241 -17.67 -32.17 -19.91
CA GLU A 241 -18.93 -32.78 -19.46
C GLU A 241 -19.72 -33.40 -20.61
N LEU A 242 -19.80 -32.76 -21.77
CA LEU A 242 -20.45 -33.27 -22.96
C LEU A 242 -19.74 -34.51 -23.49
N ALA A 243 -18.41 -34.55 -23.47
CA ALA A 243 -17.62 -35.70 -23.91
C ALA A 243 -17.75 -36.95 -23.00
N VAL A 244 -18.07 -36.74 -21.70
CA VAL A 244 -18.26 -37.85 -20.74
C VAL A 244 -19.69 -38.43 -20.82
N ARG A 245 -20.65 -37.65 -21.34
CA ARG A 245 -22.06 -38.08 -21.48
C ARG A 245 -22.39 -38.75 -22.82
N GLY A 246 -21.48 -38.78 -23.78
CA GLY A 246 -21.60 -39.43 -25.09
C GLY A 246 -20.80 -40.73 -25.16
#